data_244d0ea6ad6622d389ce6cfad096a260
#
_entry.id   244d0ea6ad6622d389ce6cfad096a260
#
_cell.length_a   1.000
_cell.length_b   1.000
_cell.length_c   1.000
_cell.angle_alpha   90.00
_cell.angle_beta   90.00
_cell.angle_gamma   90.00
#
_symmetry.space_group_name_H-M   'P 1'
#
loop_
_entity.id
_entity.type
_entity.pdbx_description
1 polymer ?
#
loop_
_entity_poly.entity_id
_entity_poly.type
_entity_poly.pdbx_seq_one_letter_code
_entity_poly.pdbx_strand_id
1 'polypeptide(L)'
;MRLHARASLALAVLILVVATPLAQSAAAENPDPAKDAAEEAAEKAATKAASDAATAEAYRTLAAQVNRNTGMLAQLSTQIDATTARLGEINAAIVETTQKLEAARTEAARLQQIVRERAAYIYRRANQPQLAIGEIEHIEDVTSGKKYAESATRTDGRQIAELTRQAEALEAKRRDLDGQRVQQENEKARLENARVALAAVTARQQKVLDEAGAIPVMGNAELTADEIDAWFTARGVRYRLSGTTTMRELIELFLEEGAAEHIRPELAFAQAILETGSFGHALDNNYGGIGACDSCNGNEIAFPTPRDGVRGQMQLLRNFADPGSRAVNLANPPSPQIFGRDPAAAAARFDSYVAKGRIPTWNLMGNGNWATDPVYAPKVLLIYFDMINFAAKKT
;
A
#
# COMPACT_ATOMS: atom_id res chain seq x y z
N MET A 1 28.06 -16.77 -24.14
CA MET A 1 28.88 -15.70 -23.54
C MET A 1 28.10 -15.12 -22.37
N ARG A 2 28.58 -15.43 -21.15
CA ARG A 2 27.94 -15.00 -19.89
C ARG A 2 28.52 -13.64 -19.50
N LEU A 3 27.72 -12.60 -19.39
CA LEU A 3 28.10 -11.35 -18.70
C LEU A 3 27.23 -11.20 -17.45
N HIS A 4 27.85 -11.54 -16.33
CA HIS A 4 27.35 -11.19 -15.01
C HIS A 4 27.70 -9.72 -14.76
N ALA A 5 26.75 -8.83 -14.88
CA ALA A 5 26.85 -7.48 -14.38
C ALA A 5 26.40 -7.47 -12.91
N ARG A 6 27.35 -7.54 -11.99
CA ARG A 6 27.17 -7.20 -10.58
C ARG A 6 26.99 -5.68 -10.52
N ALA A 7 25.76 -5.22 -10.37
CA ALA A 7 25.49 -3.84 -10.00
C ALA A 7 25.73 -3.70 -8.48
N SER A 8 26.99 -3.41 -8.11
CA SER A 8 27.30 -2.85 -6.79
C SER A 8 26.70 -1.46 -6.75
N LEU A 9 25.59 -1.29 -6.00
CA LEU A 9 25.10 0.01 -5.63
C LEU A 9 26.06 0.57 -4.56
N ALA A 10 27.14 1.21 -5.02
CA ALA A 10 27.98 2.03 -4.17
C ALA A 10 27.13 3.21 -3.72
N LEU A 11 26.67 3.18 -2.47
CA LEU A 11 26.18 4.35 -1.76
C LEU A 11 27.40 5.28 -1.68
N ALA A 12 27.43 6.32 -2.51
CA ALA A 12 28.49 7.32 -2.47
C ALA A 12 28.36 8.07 -1.14
N VAL A 13 29.06 7.60 -0.14
CA VAL A 13 29.33 8.36 1.08
C VAL A 13 30.27 9.47 0.67
N LEU A 14 29.76 10.69 0.60
CA LEU A 14 30.54 11.90 0.41
C LEU A 14 31.40 12.07 1.68
N ILE A 15 32.63 11.54 1.64
CA ILE A 15 33.62 11.77 2.69
C ILE A 15 34.01 13.25 2.61
N LEU A 16 33.47 14.03 3.55
CA LEU A 16 33.95 15.38 3.80
C LEU A 16 35.34 15.26 4.41
N VAL A 17 36.38 15.45 3.60
CA VAL A 17 37.75 15.59 4.10
C VAL A 17 37.83 16.88 4.90
N VAL A 18 37.73 16.76 6.21
CA VAL A 18 38.07 17.88 7.12
C VAL A 18 39.58 18.02 7.06
N ALA A 19 40.05 19.12 6.52
CA ALA A 19 41.46 19.49 6.51
C ALA A 19 41.92 19.62 7.98
N THR A 20 42.86 18.77 8.40
CA THR A 20 43.55 18.85 9.67
C THR A 20 44.49 20.04 9.65
N PRO A 21 44.49 20.92 10.66
CA PRO A 21 45.53 21.92 10.82
C PRO A 21 46.85 21.22 11.17
N LEU A 22 47.93 21.66 10.53
CA LEU A 22 49.31 21.29 10.84
C LEU A 22 49.58 21.45 12.34
N ALA A 23 49.72 20.34 13.05
CA ALA A 23 50.15 20.31 14.43
C ALA A 23 51.65 20.62 14.49
N GLN A 24 51.97 21.61 15.26
CA GLN A 24 53.33 21.92 15.70
C GLN A 24 53.90 20.75 16.51
N SER A 25 55.18 20.43 16.23
CA SER A 25 56.00 19.48 16.94
C SER A 25 55.96 19.73 18.45
N ALA A 26 55.31 18.84 19.19
CA ALA A 26 55.51 18.69 20.64
C ALA A 26 56.32 17.38 20.87
N ALA A 27 57.16 17.40 21.88
CA ALA A 27 58.13 16.39 22.24
C ALA A 27 57.49 14.98 22.33
N ALA A 28 58.21 13.98 21.87
CA ALA A 28 57.84 12.58 21.92
C ALA A 28 57.61 12.14 23.36
N GLU A 29 56.35 12.07 23.79
CA GLU A 29 55.95 11.28 24.95
C GLU A 29 55.92 9.80 24.51
N ASN A 30 56.45 8.95 25.39
CA ASN A 30 56.51 7.51 25.18
C ASN A 30 55.09 6.96 24.94
N PRO A 31 54.77 6.26 23.85
CA PRO A 31 53.42 5.84 23.56
C PRO A 31 52.91 4.92 24.66
N ASP A 32 51.78 5.28 25.28
CA ASP A 32 51.05 4.41 26.19
C ASP A 32 50.10 3.54 25.37
N PRO A 33 50.40 2.24 25.17
CA PRO A 33 49.61 1.39 24.33
C PRO A 33 48.14 1.20 24.76
N ALA A 34 47.85 1.51 26.03
CA ALA A 34 46.48 1.47 26.56
C ALA A 34 45.67 2.74 26.14
N LYS A 35 46.36 3.88 26.05
CA LYS A 35 45.77 5.15 25.62
C LYS A 35 45.51 5.12 24.11
N ASP A 36 46.49 4.62 23.34
CA ASP A 36 46.34 4.52 21.89
C ASP A 36 45.24 3.55 21.49
N ALA A 37 45.09 2.42 22.20
CA ALA A 37 44.01 1.45 21.99
C ALA A 37 42.62 2.05 22.38
N ALA A 38 42.55 2.88 23.40
CA ALA A 38 41.33 3.57 23.81
C ALA A 38 40.92 4.64 22.79
N GLU A 39 41.87 5.43 22.26
CA GLU A 39 41.62 6.43 21.23
C GLU A 39 41.17 5.77 19.92
N GLU A 40 41.80 4.65 19.47
CA GLU A 40 41.37 3.88 18.29
C GLU A 40 39.98 3.28 18.48
N ALA A 41 39.64 2.76 19.65
CA ALA A 41 38.33 2.27 19.98
C ALA A 41 37.27 3.38 19.96
N ALA A 42 37.56 4.55 20.49
CA ALA A 42 36.71 5.72 20.47
C ALA A 42 36.47 6.23 19.02
N GLU A 43 37.50 6.30 18.19
CA GLU A 43 37.38 6.69 16.79
C GLU A 43 36.52 5.68 15.99
N LYS A 44 36.73 4.37 16.20
CA LYS A 44 35.89 3.32 15.59
C LYS A 44 34.43 3.43 16.05
N ALA A 45 34.19 3.69 17.33
CA ALA A 45 32.86 3.87 17.87
C ALA A 45 32.18 5.12 17.27
N ALA A 46 32.88 6.25 17.16
CA ALA A 46 32.36 7.47 16.55
C ALA A 46 32.05 7.28 15.05
N THR A 47 32.91 6.59 14.33
CA THR A 47 32.71 6.26 12.91
C THR A 47 31.48 5.37 12.72
N LYS A 48 31.32 4.34 13.57
CA LYS A 48 30.15 3.47 13.56
C LYS A 48 28.87 4.26 13.85
N ALA A 49 28.88 5.10 14.89
CA ALA A 49 27.73 5.92 15.26
C ALA A 49 27.29 6.87 14.13
N ALA A 50 28.25 7.50 13.44
CA ALA A 50 27.94 8.35 12.29
C ALA A 50 27.34 7.57 11.11
N SER A 51 27.83 6.36 10.85
CA SER A 51 27.28 5.45 9.83
C SER A 51 25.86 5.00 10.18
N ASP A 52 25.61 4.64 11.43
CA ASP A 52 24.29 4.19 11.91
C ASP A 52 23.27 5.35 11.83
N ALA A 53 23.68 6.58 12.19
CA ALA A 53 22.82 7.76 12.07
C ALA A 53 22.44 8.08 10.63
N ALA A 54 23.38 7.96 9.70
CA ALA A 54 23.11 8.16 8.27
C ALA A 54 22.17 7.09 7.72
N THR A 55 22.35 5.84 8.14
CA THR A 55 21.48 4.72 7.77
C THR A 55 20.06 4.92 8.30
N ALA A 56 19.91 5.36 9.54
CA ALA A 56 18.61 5.66 10.15
C ALA A 56 17.85 6.76 9.41
N GLU A 57 18.52 7.82 8.99
CA GLU A 57 17.88 8.91 8.25
C GLU A 57 17.50 8.49 6.83
N ALA A 58 18.37 7.72 6.14
CA ALA A 58 18.06 7.16 4.83
C ALA A 58 16.86 6.20 4.90
N TYR A 59 16.80 5.35 5.92
CA TYR A 59 15.68 4.45 6.15
C TYR A 59 14.37 5.22 6.36
N ARG A 60 14.37 6.24 7.23
CA ARG A 60 13.21 7.09 7.50
C ARG A 60 12.68 7.77 6.23
N THR A 61 13.58 8.36 5.46
CA THR A 61 13.26 9.04 4.20
C THR A 61 12.64 8.08 3.19
N LEU A 62 13.24 6.92 3.01
CA LEU A 62 12.79 5.90 2.07
C LEU A 62 11.45 5.30 2.50
N ALA A 63 11.26 5.02 3.79
CA ALA A 63 9.99 4.53 4.33
C ALA A 63 8.84 5.54 4.10
N ALA A 64 9.10 6.83 4.34
CA ALA A 64 8.13 7.89 4.05
C ALA A 64 7.79 7.98 2.55
N GLN A 65 8.75 7.75 1.67
CA GLN A 65 8.53 7.75 0.23
C GLN A 65 7.71 6.55 -0.22
N VAL A 66 7.98 5.34 0.29
CA VAL A 66 7.18 4.13 0.02
C VAL A 66 5.73 4.33 0.46
N ASN A 67 5.50 4.89 1.64
CA ASN A 67 4.15 5.19 2.12
C ASN A 67 3.41 6.19 1.22
N ARG A 68 4.07 7.25 0.76
CA ARG A 68 3.46 8.19 -0.21
C ARG A 68 3.14 7.51 -1.54
N ASN A 69 4.04 6.69 -2.05
CA ASN A 69 3.83 5.95 -3.30
C ASN A 69 2.65 4.97 -3.19
N THR A 70 2.52 4.29 -2.06
CA THR A 70 1.38 3.39 -1.79
C THR A 70 0.05 4.16 -1.80
N GLY A 71 0.01 5.35 -1.19
CA GLY A 71 -1.16 6.23 -1.28
C GLY A 71 -1.48 6.67 -2.72
N MET A 72 -0.47 7.03 -3.51
CA MET A 72 -0.65 7.37 -4.92
C MET A 72 -1.13 6.18 -5.77
N LEU A 73 -0.65 4.95 -5.50
CA LEU A 73 -1.13 3.74 -6.17
C LEU A 73 -2.62 3.49 -5.91
N ALA A 74 -3.09 3.70 -4.69
CA ALA A 74 -4.51 3.61 -4.35
C ALA A 74 -5.35 4.66 -5.11
N GLN A 75 -4.86 5.90 -5.21
CA GLN A 75 -5.53 6.96 -5.98
C GLN A 75 -5.60 6.63 -7.47
N LEU A 76 -4.51 6.12 -8.06
CA LEU A 76 -4.50 5.69 -9.46
C LEU A 76 -5.47 4.55 -9.72
N SER A 77 -5.59 3.59 -8.81
CA SER A 77 -6.59 2.51 -8.91
C SER A 77 -8.01 3.09 -8.95
N THR A 78 -8.35 3.99 -8.04
CA THR A 78 -9.67 4.65 -8.01
C THR A 78 -9.95 5.42 -9.31
N GLN A 79 -8.96 6.10 -9.89
CA GLN A 79 -9.12 6.82 -11.16
C GLN A 79 -9.34 5.86 -12.33
N ILE A 80 -8.62 4.73 -12.37
CA ILE A 80 -8.80 3.69 -13.39
C ILE A 80 -10.21 3.10 -13.32
N ASP A 81 -10.71 2.83 -12.12
CA ASP A 81 -12.06 2.30 -11.90
C ASP A 81 -13.13 3.30 -12.36
N ALA A 82 -12.99 4.57 -12.02
CA ALA A 82 -13.90 5.64 -12.48
C ALA A 82 -13.88 5.81 -14.01
N THR A 83 -12.69 5.75 -14.63
CA THR A 83 -12.56 5.82 -16.08
C THR A 83 -13.18 4.59 -16.76
N THR A 84 -13.03 3.41 -16.16
CA THR A 84 -13.64 2.17 -16.65
C THR A 84 -15.17 2.22 -16.56
N ALA A 85 -15.74 2.74 -15.47
CA ALA A 85 -17.19 2.96 -15.35
C ALA A 85 -17.70 3.91 -16.44
N ARG A 86 -17.00 5.03 -16.68
CA ARG A 86 -17.33 5.99 -17.73
C ARG A 86 -17.32 5.38 -19.13
N LEU A 87 -16.33 4.52 -19.41
CA LEU A 87 -16.30 3.75 -20.67
C LEU A 87 -17.52 2.85 -20.82
N GLY A 88 -17.98 2.23 -19.74
CA GLY A 88 -19.22 1.44 -19.71
C GLY A 88 -20.44 2.28 -20.10
N GLU A 89 -20.59 3.46 -19.54
CA GLU A 89 -21.69 4.40 -19.86
C GLU A 89 -21.65 4.86 -21.32
N ILE A 90 -20.48 5.23 -21.82
CA ILE A 90 -20.29 5.63 -23.23
C ILE A 90 -20.65 4.49 -24.19
N ASN A 91 -20.19 3.27 -23.91
CA ASN A 91 -20.51 2.11 -24.74
C ASN A 91 -22.02 1.81 -24.74
N ALA A 92 -22.70 1.91 -23.61
CA ALA A 92 -24.16 1.77 -23.52
C ALA A 92 -24.87 2.84 -24.36
N ALA A 93 -24.43 4.10 -24.28
CA ALA A 93 -24.98 5.20 -25.08
C ALA A 93 -24.73 5.03 -26.59
N ILE A 94 -23.59 4.49 -27.00
CA ILE A 94 -23.31 4.14 -28.39
C ILE A 94 -24.28 3.08 -28.90
N VAL A 95 -24.51 2.01 -28.12
CA VAL A 95 -25.47 0.94 -28.49
C VAL A 95 -26.87 1.51 -28.63
N GLU A 96 -27.36 2.28 -27.65
CA GLU A 96 -28.68 2.89 -27.71
C GLU A 96 -28.82 3.86 -28.91
N THR A 97 -27.81 4.69 -29.13
CA THR A 97 -27.82 5.65 -30.25
C THR A 97 -27.83 4.90 -31.62
N THR A 98 -27.09 3.81 -31.74
CA THR A 98 -27.03 2.97 -32.93
C THR A 98 -28.40 2.33 -33.20
N GLN A 99 -29.06 1.79 -32.17
CA GLN A 99 -30.40 1.19 -32.31
C GLN A 99 -31.44 2.24 -32.78
N LYS A 100 -31.42 3.44 -32.21
CA LYS A 100 -32.30 4.55 -32.64
C LYS A 100 -32.01 4.98 -34.08
N LEU A 101 -30.76 5.03 -34.50
CA LEU A 101 -30.34 5.37 -35.83
C LEU A 101 -30.87 4.34 -36.86
N GLU A 102 -30.69 3.04 -36.58
CA GLU A 102 -31.18 1.97 -37.42
C GLU A 102 -32.72 1.97 -37.52
N ALA A 103 -33.42 2.20 -36.41
CA ALA A 103 -34.88 2.33 -36.41
C ALA A 103 -35.37 3.50 -37.30
N ALA A 104 -34.74 4.68 -37.15
CA ALA A 104 -35.07 5.87 -37.96
C ALA A 104 -34.81 5.64 -39.46
N ARG A 105 -33.68 5.01 -39.82
CA ARG A 105 -33.34 4.68 -41.19
C ARG A 105 -34.32 3.65 -41.80
N THR A 106 -34.66 2.63 -41.05
CA THR A 106 -35.60 1.60 -41.47
C THR A 106 -36.99 2.20 -41.77
N GLU A 107 -37.49 3.04 -40.88
CA GLU A 107 -38.79 3.68 -41.04
C GLU A 107 -38.78 4.70 -42.21
N ALA A 108 -37.70 5.48 -42.35
CA ALA A 108 -37.56 6.36 -43.51
C ALA A 108 -37.57 5.56 -44.86
N ALA A 109 -36.86 4.46 -44.91
CA ALA A 109 -36.85 3.58 -46.12
C ALA A 109 -38.24 2.98 -46.40
N ARG A 110 -38.97 2.54 -45.35
CA ARG A 110 -40.34 2.06 -45.46
C ARG A 110 -41.28 3.12 -46.05
N LEU A 111 -41.23 4.34 -45.51
CA LEU A 111 -42.05 5.44 -46.02
C LEU A 111 -41.66 5.85 -47.43
N GLN A 112 -40.39 5.86 -47.78
CA GLN A 112 -39.93 6.09 -49.17
C GLN A 112 -40.48 5.04 -50.13
N GLN A 113 -40.56 3.79 -49.73
CA GLN A 113 -41.16 2.74 -50.54
C GLN A 113 -42.67 2.99 -50.77
N ILE A 114 -43.40 3.32 -49.74
CA ILE A 114 -44.84 3.67 -49.80
C ILE A 114 -45.06 4.85 -50.76
N VAL A 115 -44.25 5.90 -50.65
CA VAL A 115 -44.35 7.08 -51.54
C VAL A 115 -44.09 6.67 -53.02
N ARG A 116 -43.08 5.83 -53.27
CA ARG A 116 -42.80 5.31 -54.63
C ARG A 116 -43.95 4.49 -55.18
N GLU A 117 -44.55 3.63 -54.41
CA GLU A 117 -45.70 2.80 -54.82
C GLU A 117 -46.93 3.65 -55.12
N ARG A 118 -47.24 4.63 -54.29
CA ARG A 118 -48.33 5.61 -54.51
C ARG A 118 -48.08 6.43 -55.78
N ALA A 119 -46.90 6.95 -55.95
CA ALA A 119 -46.54 7.71 -57.14
C ALA A 119 -46.66 6.88 -58.43
N ALA A 120 -46.20 5.63 -58.39
CA ALA A 120 -46.33 4.70 -59.48
C ALA A 120 -47.82 4.33 -59.81
N TYR A 121 -48.65 4.20 -58.77
CA TYR A 121 -50.08 4.01 -58.89
C TYR A 121 -50.76 5.22 -59.57
N ILE A 122 -50.53 6.44 -59.07
CA ILE A 122 -51.06 7.69 -59.61
C ILE A 122 -50.65 7.85 -61.08
N TYR A 123 -49.32 7.64 -61.38
CA TYR A 123 -48.81 7.73 -62.78
C TYR A 123 -49.50 6.75 -63.74
N ARG A 124 -49.66 5.50 -63.33
CA ARG A 124 -50.36 4.47 -64.17
C ARG A 124 -51.81 4.86 -64.41
N ARG A 125 -52.53 5.34 -63.40
CA ARG A 125 -53.94 5.73 -63.51
C ARG A 125 -54.13 7.01 -64.37
N ALA A 126 -53.22 7.94 -64.30
CA ALA A 126 -53.20 9.16 -65.10
C ALA A 126 -52.94 8.94 -66.56
N ASN A 127 -52.21 7.87 -66.94
CA ASN A 127 -51.85 7.53 -68.31
C ASN A 127 -52.73 6.48 -68.92
N GLN A 128 -53.85 6.09 -68.28
CA GLN A 128 -54.91 5.18 -68.88
C GLN A 128 -56.22 5.94 -69.02
N PRO A 129 -56.35 6.85 -70.02
CA PRO A 129 -57.51 7.67 -70.15
C PRO A 129 -58.78 6.92 -70.61
N GLN A 130 -58.62 5.65 -71.08
CA GLN A 130 -59.73 4.89 -71.74
C GLN A 130 -60.58 4.07 -70.75
N LEU A 131 -60.19 3.87 -69.52
CA LEU A 131 -60.99 3.12 -68.51
C LEU A 131 -61.79 4.00 -67.55
N ALA A 132 -61.65 5.30 -67.62
CA ALA A 132 -62.20 6.22 -66.59
C ALA A 132 -63.61 6.82 -67.00
N ILE A 133 -64.07 6.61 -68.17
CA ILE A 133 -65.30 7.32 -68.68
C ILE A 133 -66.61 6.54 -68.35
N GLY A 134 -66.52 5.29 -67.94
CA GLY A 134 -67.71 4.47 -67.65
C GLY A 134 -68.12 4.31 -66.18
N GLU A 135 -67.26 4.66 -65.19
CA GLU A 135 -67.52 4.35 -63.81
C GLU A 135 -67.38 5.60 -62.84
N ILE A 136 -67.30 6.81 -63.41
CA ILE A 136 -67.26 8.03 -62.61
C ILE A 136 -68.63 8.65 -62.54
N GLU A 137 -69.42 8.35 -61.51
CA GLU A 137 -70.69 8.99 -61.26
C GLU A 137 -70.56 10.49 -60.88
N HIS A 138 -69.41 10.89 -60.35
CA HIS A 138 -69.13 12.33 -60.02
C HIS A 138 -67.65 12.73 -60.30
N ILE A 139 -67.45 13.82 -61.06
CA ILE A 139 -66.14 14.48 -61.31
C ILE A 139 -65.45 14.89 -59.99
N GLU A 140 -66.20 15.15 -58.91
CA GLU A 140 -65.73 15.49 -57.57
C GLU A 140 -64.95 14.36 -56.93
N ASP A 141 -65.21 13.08 -57.21
CA ASP A 141 -64.48 11.95 -56.61
C ASP A 141 -63.06 11.81 -57.19
N VAL A 142 -62.87 12.14 -58.46
CA VAL A 142 -61.50 12.13 -59.08
C VAL A 142 -60.64 13.28 -58.51
N THR A 143 -61.26 14.47 -58.37
CA THR A 143 -60.54 15.62 -57.80
C THR A 143 -60.28 15.45 -56.34
N SER A 144 -61.15 14.83 -55.59
CA SER A 144 -61.00 14.51 -54.17
C SER A 144 -59.91 13.45 -53.97
N GLY A 145 -59.90 12.35 -54.76
CA GLY A 145 -58.87 11.33 -54.73
C GLY A 145 -57.48 11.84 -55.07
N LYS A 146 -57.37 12.77 -56.08
CA LYS A 146 -56.09 13.40 -56.42
C LYS A 146 -55.59 14.30 -55.29
N LYS A 147 -56.44 15.17 -54.71
CA LYS A 147 -56.13 16.02 -53.59
C LYS A 147 -55.73 15.23 -52.37
N TYR A 148 -56.41 14.13 -52.08
CA TYR A 148 -56.03 13.21 -50.98
C TYR A 148 -54.67 12.57 -51.19
N ALA A 149 -54.38 12.06 -52.40
CA ALA A 149 -53.09 11.48 -52.73
C ALA A 149 -51.95 12.51 -52.65
N GLU A 150 -52.18 13.72 -53.12
CA GLU A 150 -51.22 14.83 -53.01
C GLU A 150 -50.97 15.25 -51.54
N SER A 151 -52.04 15.28 -50.73
CA SER A 151 -51.95 15.59 -49.30
C SER A 151 -51.20 14.48 -48.53
N ALA A 152 -51.51 13.20 -48.81
CA ALA A 152 -50.80 12.09 -48.18
C ALA A 152 -49.32 12.06 -48.57
N THR A 153 -49.01 12.31 -49.86
CA THR A 153 -47.62 12.35 -50.36
C THR A 153 -46.85 13.52 -49.72
N ARG A 154 -47.48 14.68 -49.50
CA ARG A 154 -46.85 15.81 -48.76
C ARG A 154 -46.60 15.50 -47.29
N THR A 155 -47.52 14.79 -46.62
CA THR A 155 -47.36 14.35 -45.22
C THR A 155 -46.25 13.31 -45.10
N ASP A 156 -46.24 12.29 -45.94
CA ASP A 156 -45.20 11.29 -45.97
C ASP A 156 -43.80 11.91 -46.26
N GLY A 157 -43.74 12.86 -47.21
CA GLY A 157 -42.52 13.61 -47.51
C GLY A 157 -41.95 14.41 -46.30
N ARG A 158 -42.83 15.01 -45.49
CA ARG A 158 -42.45 15.71 -44.28
C ARG A 158 -41.93 14.74 -43.24
N GLN A 159 -42.57 13.58 -43.05
CA GLN A 159 -42.13 12.55 -42.12
C GLN A 159 -40.77 11.96 -42.54
N ILE A 160 -40.55 11.69 -43.82
CA ILE A 160 -39.25 11.23 -44.33
C ILE A 160 -38.16 12.26 -44.04
N ALA A 161 -38.42 13.56 -44.33
CA ALA A 161 -37.46 14.62 -44.06
C ALA A 161 -37.15 14.76 -42.59
N GLU A 162 -38.12 14.58 -41.66
CA GLU A 162 -37.92 14.59 -40.23
C GLU A 162 -37.08 13.40 -39.76
N LEU A 163 -37.40 12.17 -40.20
CA LEU A 163 -36.63 10.97 -39.89
C LEU A 163 -35.18 11.06 -40.41
N THR A 164 -34.99 11.66 -41.60
CA THR A 164 -33.65 11.88 -42.15
C THR A 164 -32.85 12.81 -41.28
N ARG A 165 -33.43 13.94 -40.82
CA ARG A 165 -32.78 14.88 -39.89
C ARG A 165 -32.45 14.23 -38.56
N GLN A 166 -33.36 13.39 -38.03
CA GLN A 166 -33.11 12.62 -36.80
C GLN A 166 -31.97 11.62 -36.98
N ALA A 167 -31.92 10.93 -38.14
CA ALA A 167 -30.81 10.01 -38.43
C ALA A 167 -29.47 10.73 -38.53
N GLU A 168 -29.39 11.91 -39.17
CA GLU A 168 -28.20 12.74 -39.25
C GLU A 168 -27.74 13.20 -37.87
N ALA A 169 -28.67 13.65 -36.99
CA ALA A 169 -28.39 14.05 -35.66
C ALA A 169 -27.86 12.89 -34.78
N LEU A 170 -28.45 11.68 -34.94
CA LEU A 170 -28.01 10.47 -34.24
C LEU A 170 -26.62 10.01 -34.75
N GLU A 171 -26.33 10.14 -36.04
CA GLU A 171 -24.98 9.87 -36.58
C GLU A 171 -23.94 10.83 -36.00
N ALA A 172 -24.25 12.12 -35.91
CA ALA A 172 -23.38 13.10 -35.30
C ALA A 172 -23.11 12.78 -33.83
N LYS A 173 -24.17 12.43 -33.07
CA LYS A 173 -24.06 12.02 -31.68
C LYS A 173 -23.22 10.75 -31.53
N ARG A 174 -23.41 9.74 -32.39
CA ARG A 174 -22.59 8.52 -32.37
C ARG A 174 -21.13 8.80 -32.60
N ARG A 175 -20.79 9.67 -33.57
CA ARG A 175 -19.40 10.07 -33.82
C ARG A 175 -18.77 10.80 -32.65
N ASP A 176 -19.52 11.64 -31.94
CA ASP A 176 -19.05 12.32 -30.74
C ASP A 176 -18.77 11.31 -29.61
N LEU A 177 -19.69 10.35 -29.38
CA LEU A 177 -19.50 9.29 -28.39
C LEU A 177 -18.31 8.37 -28.72
N ASP A 178 -18.09 8.04 -30.01
CA ASP A 178 -16.90 7.28 -30.44
C ASP A 178 -15.61 8.06 -30.14
N GLY A 179 -15.61 9.37 -30.35
CA GLY A 179 -14.50 10.25 -29.99
C GLY A 179 -14.24 10.26 -28.48
N GLN A 180 -15.29 10.40 -27.67
CA GLN A 180 -15.18 10.34 -26.22
C GLN A 180 -14.66 8.98 -25.73
N ARG A 181 -15.11 7.87 -26.32
CA ARG A 181 -14.61 6.52 -26.02
C ARG A 181 -13.10 6.43 -26.22
N VAL A 182 -12.61 6.87 -27.39
CA VAL A 182 -11.16 6.85 -27.70
C VAL A 182 -10.36 7.69 -26.71
N GLN A 183 -10.87 8.85 -26.30
CA GLN A 183 -10.22 9.70 -25.30
C GLN A 183 -10.14 9.00 -23.94
N GLN A 184 -11.23 8.36 -23.49
CA GLN A 184 -11.25 7.64 -22.21
C GLN A 184 -10.38 6.37 -22.24
N GLU A 185 -10.31 5.64 -23.37
CA GLU A 185 -9.40 4.51 -23.56
C GLU A 185 -7.93 4.94 -23.43
N ASN A 186 -7.56 6.06 -24.06
CA ASN A 186 -6.22 6.62 -23.99
C ASN A 186 -5.87 7.08 -22.57
N GLU A 187 -6.80 7.72 -21.85
CA GLU A 187 -6.58 8.13 -20.47
C GLU A 187 -6.44 6.92 -19.55
N LYS A 188 -7.27 5.89 -19.72
CA LYS A 188 -7.14 4.64 -18.97
C LYS A 188 -5.77 4.00 -19.18
N ALA A 189 -5.32 3.87 -20.43
CA ALA A 189 -4.01 3.33 -20.75
C ALA A 189 -2.87 4.14 -20.11
N ARG A 190 -2.97 5.46 -20.10
CA ARG A 190 -2.02 6.36 -19.44
C ARG A 190 -1.95 6.12 -17.94
N LEU A 191 -3.11 6.02 -17.28
CA LEU A 191 -3.21 5.76 -15.83
C LEU A 191 -2.66 4.37 -15.47
N GLU A 192 -2.96 3.34 -16.27
CA GLU A 192 -2.43 1.99 -16.08
C GLU A 192 -0.91 1.94 -16.21
N ASN A 193 -0.35 2.60 -17.23
CA ASN A 193 1.11 2.71 -17.40
C ASN A 193 1.76 3.44 -16.23
N ALA A 194 1.16 4.54 -15.74
CA ALA A 194 1.65 5.26 -14.57
C ALA A 194 1.61 4.39 -13.31
N ARG A 195 0.54 3.62 -13.11
CA ARG A 195 0.41 2.66 -12.00
C ARG A 195 1.50 1.59 -12.05
N VAL A 196 1.73 0.99 -13.20
CA VAL A 196 2.77 -0.04 -13.38
C VAL A 196 4.17 0.53 -13.10
N ALA A 197 4.48 1.70 -13.63
CA ALA A 197 5.77 2.36 -13.40
C ALA A 197 5.99 2.69 -11.92
N LEU A 198 4.97 3.25 -11.25
CA LEU A 198 5.05 3.59 -9.83
C LEU A 198 5.14 2.33 -8.96
N ALA A 199 4.40 1.28 -9.27
CA ALA A 199 4.48 0.00 -8.56
C ALA A 199 5.88 -0.61 -8.66
N ALA A 200 6.52 -0.57 -9.83
CA ALA A 200 7.89 -1.07 -10.01
C ALA A 200 8.93 -0.28 -9.20
N VAL A 201 8.78 1.05 -9.11
CA VAL A 201 9.65 1.90 -8.27
C VAL A 201 9.41 1.58 -6.79
N THR A 202 8.15 1.51 -6.36
CA THR A 202 7.79 1.21 -4.97
C THR A 202 8.30 -0.16 -4.53
N ALA A 203 8.19 -1.19 -5.38
CA ALA A 203 8.72 -2.53 -5.09
C ALA A 203 10.25 -2.54 -4.91
N ARG A 204 10.99 -1.78 -5.73
CA ARG A 204 12.45 -1.64 -5.56
C ARG A 204 12.80 -0.93 -4.26
N GLN A 205 12.09 0.12 -3.93
CA GLN A 205 12.29 0.87 -2.68
C GLN A 205 11.95 0.01 -1.47
N GLN A 206 10.87 -0.77 -1.52
CA GLN A 206 10.50 -1.72 -0.48
C GLN A 206 11.60 -2.77 -0.27
N LYS A 207 12.15 -3.31 -1.36
CA LYS A 207 13.27 -4.27 -1.26
C LYS A 207 14.49 -3.68 -0.54
N VAL A 208 14.84 -2.42 -0.82
CA VAL A 208 15.94 -1.74 -0.11
C VAL A 208 15.62 -1.56 1.38
N LEU A 209 14.36 -1.23 1.72
CA LEU A 209 13.91 -1.16 3.12
C LEU A 209 13.99 -2.51 3.82
N ASP A 210 13.58 -3.58 3.14
CA ASP A 210 13.62 -4.94 3.68
C ASP A 210 15.07 -5.39 3.93
N GLU A 211 15.99 -5.09 3.00
CA GLU A 211 17.42 -5.38 3.16
C GLU A 211 18.04 -4.57 4.32
N ALA A 212 17.72 -3.27 4.43
CA ALA A 212 18.17 -2.43 5.53
C ALA A 212 17.56 -2.81 6.89
N GLY A 213 16.34 -3.36 6.88
CA GLY A 213 15.64 -3.83 8.08
C GLY A 213 15.92 -5.29 8.45
N ALA A 214 16.78 -6.00 7.71
CA ALA A 214 17.15 -7.38 7.98
C ALA A 214 18.08 -7.51 9.20
N ILE A 215 17.73 -6.83 10.29
CA ILE A 215 18.44 -6.89 11.57
C ILE A 215 18.04 -8.16 12.30
N PRO A 216 18.97 -9.01 12.75
CA PRO A 216 18.63 -10.22 13.49
C PRO A 216 17.82 -9.91 14.75
N VAL A 217 16.81 -10.72 15.03
CA VAL A 217 16.05 -10.65 16.30
C VAL A 217 16.94 -11.09 17.45
N MET A 218 17.72 -12.14 17.23
CA MET A 218 18.74 -12.58 18.19
C MET A 218 19.94 -11.63 18.18
N GLY A 219 20.48 -11.34 19.34
CA GLY A 219 21.68 -10.50 19.46
C GLY A 219 21.84 -9.86 20.83
N ASN A 220 22.90 -9.08 20.98
CA ASN A 220 23.20 -8.34 22.20
C ASN A 220 22.68 -6.90 22.10
N ALA A 221 22.60 -6.22 23.26
CA ALA A 221 22.31 -4.81 23.33
C ALA A 221 23.38 -3.97 22.61
N GLU A 222 22.97 -2.97 21.87
CA GLU A 222 23.84 -1.92 21.27
C GLU A 222 23.77 -0.60 22.03
N LEU A 223 22.69 -0.39 22.80
CA LEU A 223 22.47 0.81 23.62
C LEU A 223 22.49 0.47 25.12
N THR A 224 22.95 1.42 25.90
CA THR A 224 22.88 1.35 27.36
C THR A 224 21.52 1.81 27.86
N ALA A 225 21.23 1.50 29.14
CA ALA A 225 20.01 2.00 29.78
C ALA A 225 19.97 3.53 29.83
N ASP A 226 21.12 4.20 30.01
CA ASP A 226 21.22 5.65 30.03
C ASP A 226 20.87 6.28 28.67
N GLU A 227 21.30 5.69 27.59
CA GLU A 227 21.02 6.17 26.24
C GLU A 227 19.54 6.03 25.89
N ILE A 228 18.94 4.85 26.19
CA ILE A 228 17.52 4.61 25.94
C ILE A 228 16.64 5.52 26.80
N ASP A 229 16.96 5.66 28.10
CA ASP A 229 16.19 6.50 29.02
C ASP A 229 16.29 7.99 28.64
N ALA A 230 17.48 8.45 28.28
CA ALA A 230 17.68 9.82 27.79
C ALA A 230 16.93 10.10 26.52
N TRP A 231 16.89 9.13 25.56
CA TRP A 231 16.12 9.25 24.35
C TRP A 231 14.60 9.28 24.63
N PHE A 232 14.11 8.39 25.49
CA PHE A 232 12.69 8.33 25.84
C PHE A 232 12.24 9.61 26.56
N THR A 233 13.03 10.09 27.52
CA THR A 233 12.79 11.34 28.25
C THR A 233 12.74 12.55 27.32
N ALA A 234 13.66 12.64 26.36
CA ALA A 234 13.71 13.73 25.37
C ALA A 234 12.45 13.84 24.49
N ARG A 235 11.70 12.75 24.33
CA ARG A 235 10.43 12.73 23.59
C ARG A 235 9.27 13.39 24.34
N GLY A 236 9.39 13.57 25.65
CA GLY A 236 8.35 14.21 26.48
C GLY A 236 7.01 13.46 26.50
N VAL A 237 7.03 12.16 26.24
CA VAL A 237 5.81 11.34 26.14
C VAL A 237 5.27 11.02 27.54
N ARG A 238 3.95 11.16 27.71
CA ARG A 238 3.28 10.71 28.95
C ARG A 238 3.05 9.21 28.86
N TYR A 239 3.42 8.49 29.92
CA TYR A 239 3.26 7.05 30.02
C TYR A 239 2.61 6.64 31.35
N ARG A 240 2.08 5.41 31.40
CA ARG A 240 1.51 4.80 32.61
C ARG A 240 1.99 3.35 32.67
N LEU A 241 2.72 3.03 33.72
CA LEU A 241 3.16 1.67 34.04
C LEU A 241 2.42 1.13 35.26
N SER A 242 2.40 -0.17 35.43
CA SER A 242 1.81 -0.82 36.59
C SER A 242 2.59 -0.53 37.87
N GLY A 243 1.89 -0.31 38.96
CA GLY A 243 2.47 -0.13 40.28
C GLY A 243 3.38 1.11 40.39
N THR A 244 4.56 0.94 40.97
CA THR A 244 5.56 1.99 41.17
C THR A 244 6.71 1.93 40.16
N THR A 245 6.63 1.10 39.15
CA THR A 245 7.67 0.92 38.12
C THR A 245 7.95 2.22 37.40
N THR A 246 9.20 2.62 37.31
CA THR A 246 9.65 3.73 36.52
C THR A 246 10.04 3.29 35.11
N MET A 247 10.11 4.23 34.15
CA MET A 247 10.56 3.93 32.80
C MET A 247 12.00 3.39 32.79
N ARG A 248 12.86 3.96 33.62
CA ARG A 248 14.24 3.49 33.79
C ARG A 248 14.31 2.03 34.22
N GLU A 249 13.56 1.63 35.25
CA GLU A 249 13.49 0.26 35.71
C GLU A 249 12.94 -0.67 34.59
N LEU A 250 11.94 -0.24 33.85
CA LEU A 250 11.42 -1.03 32.72
C LEU A 250 12.49 -1.23 31.63
N ILE A 251 13.25 -0.19 31.27
CA ILE A 251 14.35 -0.28 30.30
C ILE A 251 15.40 -1.29 30.77
N GLU A 252 15.78 -1.23 32.06
CA GLU A 252 16.72 -2.19 32.66
C GLU A 252 16.20 -3.63 32.58
N LEU A 253 14.89 -3.85 32.79
CA LEU A 253 14.27 -5.16 32.59
C LEU A 253 14.37 -5.66 31.16
N PHE A 254 14.17 -4.77 30.17
CA PHE A 254 14.36 -5.14 28.77
C PHE A 254 15.79 -5.55 28.46
N LEU A 255 16.78 -4.83 28.99
CA LEU A 255 18.21 -5.17 28.81
C LEU A 255 18.57 -6.48 29.48
N GLU A 256 18.12 -6.71 30.72
CA GLU A 256 18.39 -7.93 31.48
C GLU A 256 17.76 -9.18 30.87
N GLU A 257 16.46 -9.16 30.58
CA GLU A 257 15.74 -10.30 30.00
C GLU A 257 16.14 -10.52 28.52
N GLY A 258 16.49 -9.44 27.80
CA GLY A 258 17.05 -9.55 26.46
C GLY A 258 18.40 -10.23 26.45
N ALA A 259 19.30 -9.87 27.35
CA ALA A 259 20.60 -10.52 27.50
C ALA A 259 20.44 -12.00 27.91
N ALA A 260 19.50 -12.30 28.83
CA ALA A 260 19.23 -13.65 29.28
C ALA A 260 18.76 -14.60 28.16
N GLU A 261 17.96 -14.09 27.23
CA GLU A 261 17.40 -14.86 26.11
C GLU A 261 18.08 -14.60 24.76
N HIS A 262 19.18 -13.83 24.75
CA HIS A 262 19.93 -13.40 23.54
C HIS A 262 19.06 -12.69 22.51
N ILE A 263 18.12 -11.86 22.93
CA ILE A 263 17.27 -11.03 22.09
C ILE A 263 17.78 -9.60 22.13
N ARG A 264 17.81 -8.91 20.99
CA ARG A 264 18.15 -7.47 20.93
C ARG A 264 17.12 -6.63 21.68
N PRO A 265 17.46 -6.13 22.86
CA PRO A 265 16.49 -5.53 23.77
C PRO A 265 15.94 -4.20 23.26
N GLU A 266 16.73 -3.41 22.54
CA GLU A 266 16.31 -2.11 22.01
C GLU A 266 15.18 -2.27 20.97
N LEU A 267 15.25 -3.31 20.16
CA LEU A 267 14.23 -3.61 19.17
C LEU A 267 12.96 -4.17 19.82
N ALA A 268 13.11 -5.02 20.86
CA ALA A 268 11.97 -5.47 21.65
C ALA A 268 11.32 -4.29 22.43
N PHE A 269 12.10 -3.33 22.91
CA PHE A 269 11.60 -2.09 23.51
C PHE A 269 10.91 -1.19 22.49
N ALA A 270 11.47 -1.05 21.28
CA ALA A 270 10.82 -0.35 20.16
C ALA A 270 9.48 -0.98 19.77
N GLN A 271 9.41 -2.31 19.81
CA GLN A 271 8.17 -3.04 19.62
C GLN A 271 7.16 -2.70 20.73
N ALA A 272 7.58 -2.75 21.99
CA ALA A 272 6.74 -2.43 23.13
C ALA A 272 6.18 -0.99 23.05
N ILE A 273 6.97 -0.02 22.59
CA ILE A 273 6.51 1.35 22.34
C ILE A 273 5.39 1.36 21.30
N LEU A 274 5.52 0.61 20.22
CA LEU A 274 4.50 0.54 19.17
C LEU A 274 3.21 -0.11 19.69
N GLU A 275 3.33 -1.28 20.35
CA GLU A 275 2.17 -2.08 20.84
C GLU A 275 1.37 -1.36 21.91
N THR A 276 2.04 -0.63 22.80
CA THR A 276 1.39 0.03 23.94
C THR A 276 1.07 1.51 23.70
N GLY A 277 1.27 2.01 22.50
CA GLY A 277 1.14 3.44 22.22
C GLY A 277 2.05 4.30 23.10
N SER A 278 3.34 3.99 23.12
CA SER A 278 4.36 4.63 23.95
C SER A 278 4.08 4.46 25.46
N PHE A 279 3.67 3.27 25.86
CA PHE A 279 3.29 2.90 27.23
C PHE A 279 2.10 3.68 27.80
N GLY A 280 1.24 4.22 26.93
CA GLY A 280 -0.03 4.82 27.33
C GLY A 280 -1.06 3.76 27.81
N HIS A 281 -0.93 2.53 27.35
CA HIS A 281 -1.80 1.38 27.62
C HIS A 281 -0.99 0.13 28.03
N ALA A 282 -0.26 0.23 29.14
CA ALA A 282 0.65 -0.84 29.59
C ALA A 282 0.35 -1.34 31.00
N LEU A 283 -0.87 -1.18 31.50
CA LEU A 283 -1.25 -1.52 32.87
C LEU A 283 -1.24 -3.02 33.17
N ASP A 284 -1.43 -3.88 32.17
CA ASP A 284 -1.42 -5.33 32.29
C ASP A 284 -0.03 -5.95 32.10
N ASN A 285 1.01 -5.12 32.05
CA ASN A 285 2.39 -5.53 31.80
C ASN A 285 2.59 -6.30 30.49
N ASN A 286 1.64 -6.24 29.54
CA ASN A 286 1.73 -6.89 28.25
C ASN A 286 2.35 -5.91 27.22
N TYR A 287 3.67 -5.91 27.17
CA TYR A 287 4.42 -4.97 26.33
C TYR A 287 4.52 -5.39 24.87
N GLY A 288 4.33 -6.68 24.59
CA GLY A 288 4.42 -7.22 23.22
C GLY A 288 3.06 -7.42 22.53
N GLY A 289 1.94 -6.95 23.10
CA GLY A 289 0.61 -7.19 22.54
C GLY A 289 0.25 -8.68 22.44
N ILE A 290 0.79 -9.51 23.36
CA ILE A 290 0.69 -10.98 23.28
C ILE A 290 -0.73 -11.41 23.58
N GLY A 291 -1.31 -12.23 22.66
CA GLY A 291 -2.68 -12.72 22.80
C GLY A 291 -3.75 -11.75 22.31
N ALA A 292 -3.38 -10.53 21.90
CA ALA A 292 -4.28 -9.63 21.21
C ALA A 292 -4.62 -10.19 19.81
N CYS A 293 -5.88 -10.09 19.41
CA CYS A 293 -6.29 -10.38 18.04
C CYS A 293 -7.39 -9.42 17.59
N ASP A 294 -7.45 -9.10 16.29
CA ASP A 294 -8.39 -8.15 15.69
C ASP A 294 -9.87 -8.49 15.96
N SER A 295 -10.16 -9.74 16.36
CA SER A 295 -11.51 -10.25 16.63
C SER A 295 -11.72 -10.76 18.07
N CYS A 296 -10.70 -10.68 18.94
CA CYS A 296 -10.81 -11.14 20.33
C CYS A 296 -11.29 -10.00 21.22
N ASN A 297 -12.51 -10.08 21.76
CA ASN A 297 -13.08 -9.11 22.69
C ASN A 297 -12.24 -8.95 23.98
N GLY A 298 -11.03 -8.39 23.89
CA GLY A 298 -10.24 -7.96 25.04
C GLY A 298 -9.62 -9.10 25.89
N ASN A 299 -9.39 -10.29 25.33
CA ASN A 299 -8.67 -11.37 26.03
C ASN A 299 -7.13 -11.22 25.88
N GLU A 300 -6.62 -10.01 26.11
CA GLU A 300 -5.18 -9.80 26.21
C GLU A 300 -4.61 -10.53 27.42
N ILE A 301 -3.39 -11.06 27.26
CA ILE A 301 -2.71 -11.74 28.38
C ILE A 301 -2.21 -10.67 29.35
N ALA A 302 -2.67 -10.74 30.61
CA ALA A 302 -2.14 -9.93 31.70
C ALA A 302 -0.97 -10.66 32.40
N PHE A 303 0.11 -9.94 32.68
CA PHE A 303 1.28 -10.44 33.41
C PHE A 303 1.31 -9.89 34.82
N PRO A 304 1.70 -10.73 35.84
CA PRO A 304 1.70 -10.31 37.24
C PRO A 304 2.64 -9.16 37.54
N THR A 305 3.80 -9.15 36.90
CA THR A 305 4.83 -8.11 37.10
C THR A 305 5.37 -7.61 35.76
N PRO A 306 5.98 -6.41 35.71
CA PRO A 306 6.68 -5.91 34.53
C PRO A 306 7.74 -6.89 34.01
N ARG A 307 8.51 -7.53 34.91
CA ARG A 307 9.50 -8.55 34.55
C ARG A 307 8.88 -9.75 33.84
N ASP A 308 7.73 -10.24 34.33
CA ASP A 308 7.04 -11.37 33.68
C ASP A 308 6.59 -11.02 32.27
N GLY A 309 6.11 -9.79 32.06
CA GLY A 309 5.70 -9.31 30.74
C GLY A 309 6.87 -9.20 29.77
N VAL A 310 7.96 -8.57 30.18
CA VAL A 310 9.19 -8.46 29.38
C VAL A 310 9.77 -9.84 29.07
N ARG A 311 9.87 -10.73 30.10
CA ARG A 311 10.34 -12.12 29.91
C ARG A 311 9.47 -12.88 28.93
N GLY A 312 8.15 -12.77 29.05
CA GLY A 312 7.21 -13.40 28.10
C GLY A 312 7.44 -12.96 26.68
N GLN A 313 7.63 -11.67 26.46
CA GLN A 313 7.95 -11.11 25.13
C GLN A 313 9.30 -11.66 24.62
N MET A 314 10.37 -11.65 25.42
CA MET A 314 11.69 -12.14 24.99
C MET A 314 11.65 -13.64 24.63
N GLN A 315 11.01 -14.46 25.45
CA GLN A 315 10.88 -15.91 25.18
C GLN A 315 10.06 -16.19 23.91
N LEU A 316 9.02 -15.40 23.66
CA LEU A 316 8.24 -15.52 22.45
C LEU A 316 9.04 -15.09 21.22
N LEU A 317 9.75 -13.95 21.29
CA LEU A 317 10.65 -13.49 20.22
C LEU A 317 11.75 -14.51 19.92
N ARG A 318 12.31 -15.16 20.93
CA ARG A 318 13.28 -16.25 20.77
C ARG A 318 12.70 -17.43 20.00
N ASN A 319 11.48 -17.85 20.32
CA ASN A 319 10.80 -18.89 19.57
C ASN A 319 10.59 -18.52 18.10
N PHE A 320 10.16 -17.28 17.84
CA PHE A 320 9.99 -16.80 16.47
C PHE A 320 11.31 -16.71 15.69
N ALA A 321 12.42 -16.39 16.37
CA ALA A 321 13.71 -16.15 15.72
C ALA A 321 14.55 -17.42 15.52
N ASP A 322 14.56 -18.32 16.53
CA ASP A 322 15.44 -19.48 16.56
C ASP A 322 14.66 -20.79 16.36
N PRO A 323 14.82 -21.48 15.21
CA PRO A 323 14.19 -22.78 14.96
C PRO A 323 14.70 -23.88 15.92
N GLY A 324 15.89 -23.71 16.47
CA GLY A 324 16.51 -24.61 17.45
C GLY A 324 16.16 -24.31 18.89
N SER A 325 15.36 -23.28 19.18
CA SER A 325 14.98 -22.90 20.54
C SER A 325 14.27 -24.04 21.29
N ARG A 326 14.69 -24.27 22.54
CA ARG A 326 14.13 -25.31 23.43
C ARG A 326 13.94 -24.73 24.83
N ALA A 327 12.93 -25.20 25.55
CA ALA A 327 12.67 -24.77 26.92
C ALA A 327 13.87 -24.99 27.85
N VAL A 328 14.63 -26.06 27.65
CA VAL A 328 15.85 -26.37 28.41
C VAL A 328 16.97 -25.34 28.18
N ASN A 329 16.94 -24.57 27.10
CA ASN A 329 17.95 -23.57 26.74
C ASN A 329 17.54 -22.15 27.17
N LEU A 330 16.37 -21.98 27.76
CA LEU A 330 15.94 -20.69 28.32
C LEU A 330 16.69 -20.41 29.64
N ALA A 331 16.97 -19.13 29.89
CA ALA A 331 17.52 -18.71 31.15
C ALA A 331 16.53 -18.86 32.33
N ASN A 332 15.23 -18.77 32.03
CA ASN A 332 14.14 -18.93 32.98
C ASN A 332 13.09 -19.90 32.41
N PRO A 333 12.30 -20.58 33.25
CA PRO A 333 11.20 -21.43 32.77
C PRO A 333 10.26 -20.69 31.82
N PRO A 334 9.63 -21.41 30.85
CA PRO A 334 8.68 -20.78 29.95
C PRO A 334 7.58 -20.03 30.70
N SER A 335 7.25 -18.81 30.22
CA SER A 335 6.23 -17.94 30.81
C SER A 335 4.89 -18.68 30.99
N PRO A 336 4.40 -18.82 32.24
CA PRO A 336 3.17 -19.53 32.50
C PRO A 336 1.92 -18.88 31.92
N GLN A 337 1.97 -17.58 31.65
CA GLN A 337 0.89 -16.82 31.04
C GLN A 337 0.74 -17.18 29.55
N ILE A 338 1.84 -17.50 28.88
CA ILE A 338 1.86 -17.84 27.45
C ILE A 338 1.76 -19.36 27.24
N PHE A 339 2.58 -20.12 27.98
CA PHE A 339 2.77 -21.55 27.74
C PHE A 339 2.02 -22.47 28.74
N GLY A 340 1.44 -21.92 29.80
CA GLY A 340 0.67 -22.63 30.81
C GLY A 340 1.41 -22.84 32.11
N ARG A 341 0.66 -23.09 33.21
CA ARG A 341 1.18 -23.12 34.59
C ARG A 341 1.89 -24.43 34.95
N ASP A 342 1.56 -25.55 34.29
CA ASP A 342 2.26 -26.81 34.51
C ASP A 342 3.63 -26.76 33.82
N PRO A 343 4.75 -26.93 34.53
CA PRO A 343 6.08 -26.74 33.97
C PRO A 343 6.41 -27.69 32.80
N ALA A 344 5.97 -28.96 32.88
CA ALA A 344 6.24 -29.95 31.83
C ALA A 344 5.41 -29.66 30.57
N ALA A 345 4.14 -29.31 30.74
CA ALA A 345 3.28 -28.92 29.65
C ALA A 345 3.72 -27.57 29.03
N ALA A 346 4.18 -26.62 29.84
CA ALA A 346 4.71 -25.36 29.36
C ALA A 346 5.98 -25.54 28.51
N ALA A 347 6.90 -26.37 28.96
CA ALA A 347 8.10 -26.75 28.21
C ALA A 347 7.75 -27.43 26.89
N ALA A 348 6.82 -28.40 26.90
CA ALA A 348 6.38 -29.07 25.67
C ALA A 348 5.70 -28.11 24.68
N ARG A 349 4.89 -27.15 25.16
CA ARG A 349 4.26 -26.11 24.31
C ARG A 349 5.29 -25.15 23.74
N PHE A 350 6.27 -24.72 24.52
CA PHE A 350 7.39 -23.92 24.05
C PHE A 350 8.16 -24.65 22.95
N ASP A 351 8.47 -25.91 23.17
CA ASP A 351 9.26 -26.73 22.22
C ASP A 351 8.51 -27.03 20.92
N SER A 352 7.19 -27.13 20.96
CA SER A 352 6.33 -27.38 19.80
C SER A 352 5.70 -26.13 19.19
N TYR A 353 6.18 -24.94 19.53
CA TYR A 353 5.57 -23.70 19.06
C TYR A 353 5.58 -23.60 17.52
N VAL A 354 4.39 -23.42 16.94
CA VAL A 354 4.14 -23.54 15.49
C VAL A 354 4.87 -22.50 14.63
N ALA A 355 5.14 -21.32 15.20
CA ALA A 355 5.81 -20.21 14.49
C ALA A 355 7.33 -20.17 14.71
N LYS A 356 7.92 -21.24 15.24
CA LYS A 356 9.34 -21.33 15.56
C LYS A 356 10.22 -21.10 14.33
N GLY A 357 11.19 -20.17 14.45
CA GLY A 357 12.13 -19.82 13.39
C GLY A 357 11.55 -19.03 12.21
N ARG A 358 10.29 -18.56 12.30
CA ARG A 358 9.65 -17.79 11.24
C ARG A 358 10.22 -16.38 11.04
N ILE A 359 10.74 -15.79 12.12
CA ILE A 359 11.15 -14.38 12.15
C ILE A 359 12.62 -14.28 12.62
N PRO A 360 13.59 -14.73 11.83
CA PRO A 360 15.00 -14.58 12.20
C PRO A 360 15.47 -13.12 12.21
N THR A 361 14.78 -12.22 11.49
CA THR A 361 15.10 -10.80 11.35
C THR A 361 13.87 -9.92 11.52
N TRP A 362 14.07 -8.68 12.00
CA TRP A 362 12.98 -7.74 12.35
C TRP A 362 12.13 -7.30 11.17
N ASN A 363 12.66 -7.24 9.93
CA ASN A 363 11.89 -6.93 8.74
C ASN A 363 10.76 -7.93 8.43
N LEU A 364 10.77 -9.10 9.05
CA LEU A 364 9.77 -10.16 8.86
C LEU A 364 8.60 -10.10 9.85
N MET A 365 8.55 -9.11 10.75
CA MET A 365 7.53 -9.02 11.83
C MET A 365 6.11 -8.75 11.35
N GLY A 366 5.91 -8.22 10.15
CA GLY A 366 4.59 -7.96 9.56
C GLY A 366 4.00 -9.13 8.77
N ASN A 367 2.96 -8.85 7.98
CA ASN A 367 2.35 -9.79 7.01
C ASN A 367 1.83 -11.11 7.62
N GLY A 368 1.30 -11.04 8.84
CA GLY A 368 0.72 -12.20 9.54
C GLY A 368 1.74 -13.07 10.28
N ASN A 369 2.98 -12.64 10.41
CA ASN A 369 3.97 -13.34 11.23
C ASN A 369 3.82 -12.99 12.72
N TRP A 370 4.15 -11.75 13.12
CA TRP A 370 3.83 -11.22 14.45
C TRP A 370 2.52 -10.43 14.41
N ALA A 371 2.41 -9.47 13.49
CA ALA A 371 1.24 -8.65 13.24
C ALA A 371 0.72 -8.80 11.82
N THR A 372 -0.58 -8.57 11.60
CA THR A 372 -1.22 -8.59 10.28
C THR A 372 -0.84 -7.38 9.42
N ASP A 373 -0.52 -6.25 10.04
CA ASP A 373 -0.13 -5.02 9.37
C ASP A 373 1.16 -5.20 8.53
N PRO A 374 1.12 -5.02 7.21
CA PRO A 374 2.29 -5.15 6.35
C PRO A 374 3.38 -4.12 6.62
N VAL A 375 3.04 -2.98 7.23
CA VAL A 375 3.99 -1.92 7.59
C VAL A 375 4.41 -1.96 9.07
N TYR A 376 4.12 -3.05 9.77
CA TYR A 376 4.48 -3.22 11.18
C TYR A 376 5.99 -3.16 11.42
N ALA A 377 6.74 -3.98 10.69
CA ALA A 377 8.20 -4.02 10.80
C ALA A 377 8.86 -2.64 10.55
N PRO A 378 8.53 -1.91 9.48
CA PRO A 378 8.99 -0.54 9.29
C PRO A 378 8.69 0.39 10.47
N LYS A 379 7.53 0.27 11.13
CA LYS A 379 7.19 1.11 12.29
C LYS A 379 8.09 0.84 13.48
N VAL A 380 8.35 -0.43 13.80
CA VAL A 380 9.29 -0.82 14.88
C VAL A 380 10.70 -0.34 14.57
N LEU A 381 11.17 -0.60 13.34
CA LEU A 381 12.52 -0.22 12.89
C LEU A 381 12.74 1.30 12.90
N LEU A 382 11.72 2.09 12.57
CA LEU A 382 11.81 3.55 12.68
C LEU A 382 12.02 4.03 14.11
N ILE A 383 11.37 3.40 15.10
CA ILE A 383 11.57 3.71 16.53
C ILE A 383 13.00 3.33 16.95
N TYR A 384 13.46 2.15 16.56
CA TYR A 384 14.81 1.68 16.86
C TYR A 384 15.88 2.61 16.25
N PHE A 385 15.79 2.93 14.95
CA PHE A 385 16.73 3.83 14.31
C PHE A 385 16.71 5.25 14.92
N ASP A 386 15.56 5.69 15.42
CA ASP A 386 15.47 6.97 16.13
C ASP A 386 16.25 6.94 17.47
N MET A 387 16.21 5.83 18.22
CA MET A 387 17.03 5.63 19.41
C MET A 387 18.52 5.66 19.09
N ILE A 388 18.95 4.86 18.12
CA ILE A 388 20.35 4.79 17.67
C ILE A 388 20.86 6.16 17.22
N ASN A 389 20.08 6.87 16.41
CA ASN A 389 20.45 8.20 15.91
C ASN A 389 20.53 9.26 17.03
N PHE A 390 19.70 9.14 18.08
CA PHE A 390 19.76 10.03 19.24
C PHE A 390 21.02 9.76 20.08
N ALA A 391 21.34 8.51 20.33
CA ALA A 391 22.54 8.11 21.06
C ALA A 391 23.82 8.58 20.33
N ALA A 392 23.89 8.35 19.02
CA ALA A 392 25.02 8.77 18.18
C ALA A 392 25.29 10.29 18.17
N LYS A 393 24.29 11.13 18.43
CA LYS A 393 24.46 12.60 18.50
C LYS A 393 24.95 13.10 19.82
N LYS A 394 24.98 12.25 20.86
CA LYS A 394 25.44 12.62 22.24
C LYS A 394 26.87 12.21 22.50
N THR A 395 27.42 11.31 21.70
CA THR A 395 28.83 10.92 21.68
C THR A 395 29.65 11.89 20.82
#